data_a79fb5fafca188fb53b4fc2e7a29b679
#
_entry.id   a79fb5fafca188fb53b4fc2e7a29b679
#
_cell.length_a   1.000
_cell.length_b   1.000
_cell.length_c   1.000
_cell.angle_alpha   90.00
_cell.angle_beta   90.00
_cell.angle_gamma   90.00
#
_symmetry.space_group_name_H-M   'P 1'
#
loop_
_entity.id
_entity.type
_entity.pdbx_description
1 polymer ?
#
loop_
_entity_poly.entity_id
_entity_poly.type
_entity_poly.pdbx_seq_one_letter_code
_entity_poly.pdbx_strand_id
1 'polypeptide(L)'
;MTFDALGDLNWLAVIVSGVIYAALGALWYGPLFGKAWMAAVGMEPPAAGMQPSSAIYAVPLVAYLVAAVAMGLLARATASDTIPEGIVLGLVVGIGISTMIWLATAPFQPGRPQPWTLFALNSAYHLIGLLITAVIVSAWV
;
A
#
# COMPACT_ATOMS: atom_id res chain seq x y z
N MET A 1 -15.44 5.00 17.22
CA MET A 1 -14.10 5.45 16.77
C MET A 1 -14.05 6.97 16.89
N THR A 2 -13.08 7.52 17.61
CA THR A 2 -12.83 8.96 17.75
C THR A 2 -11.37 9.23 17.43
N PHE A 3 -11.00 10.47 17.13
CA PHE A 3 -9.60 10.83 16.91
C PHE A 3 -8.75 10.83 18.20
N ASP A 4 -9.38 10.77 19.37
CA ASP A 4 -8.68 10.60 20.65
C ASP A 4 -7.85 9.30 20.68
N ALA A 5 -8.29 8.28 19.94
CA ALA A 5 -7.56 7.02 19.76
C ALA A 5 -6.17 7.17 19.09
N LEU A 6 -5.85 8.34 18.52
CA LEU A 6 -4.50 8.64 18.05
C LEU A 6 -3.47 8.65 19.19
N GLY A 7 -3.91 9.03 20.40
CA GLY A 7 -3.05 9.00 21.60
C GLY A 7 -2.69 7.58 22.07
N ASP A 8 -3.50 6.60 21.70
CA ASP A 8 -3.35 5.21 22.13
C ASP A 8 -2.64 4.33 21.08
N LEU A 9 -2.22 4.91 19.96
CA LEU A 9 -1.51 4.16 18.92
C LEU A 9 -0.07 3.86 19.33
N ASN A 10 0.39 2.66 19.04
CA ASN A 10 1.81 2.37 19.00
C ASN A 10 2.44 3.03 17.77
N TRP A 11 2.91 4.26 17.92
CA TRP A 11 3.50 5.04 16.84
C TRP A 11 4.73 4.39 16.21
N LEU A 12 5.48 3.57 16.99
CA LEU A 12 6.60 2.83 16.43
C LEU A 12 6.11 1.76 15.45
N ALA A 13 5.07 1.01 15.79
CA ALA A 13 4.44 0.04 14.89
C ALA A 13 3.90 0.72 13.62
N VAL A 14 3.25 1.87 13.77
CA VAL A 14 2.73 2.68 12.64
C VAL A 14 3.86 3.13 11.71
N ILE A 15 4.93 3.71 12.25
CA ILE A 15 6.06 4.21 11.44
C ILE A 15 6.77 3.04 10.75
N VAL A 16 7.07 1.97 11.48
CA VAL A 16 7.76 0.79 10.92
C VAL A 16 6.95 0.17 9.80
N SER A 17 5.64 -0.03 10.01
CA SER A 17 4.79 -0.64 8.99
C SER A 17 4.63 0.24 7.74
N GLY A 18 4.50 1.56 7.91
CA GLY A 18 4.44 2.51 6.79
C GLY A 18 5.75 2.55 5.98
N VAL A 19 6.90 2.50 6.66
CA VAL A 19 8.22 2.42 6.00
C VAL A 19 8.39 1.09 5.27
N ILE A 20 7.99 -0.04 5.87
CA ILE A 20 8.02 -1.35 5.21
C ILE A 20 7.13 -1.35 3.96
N TYR A 21 5.94 -0.75 4.03
CA TYR A 21 5.05 -0.61 2.88
C TYR A 21 5.71 0.19 1.76
N ALA A 22 6.37 1.31 2.06
CA ALA A 22 7.10 2.10 1.08
C ALA A 22 8.28 1.32 0.47
N ALA A 23 9.05 0.60 1.30
CA ALA A 23 10.16 -0.23 0.86
C ALA A 23 9.71 -1.37 -0.05
N LEU A 24 8.56 -2.00 0.26
CA LEU A 24 7.91 -2.97 -0.64
C LEU A 24 7.65 -2.36 -2.01
N GLY A 25 7.23 -1.08 -2.08
CA GLY A 25 7.01 -0.37 -3.35
C GLY A 25 8.28 -0.20 -4.17
N ALA A 26 9.40 0.10 -3.54
CA ALA A 26 10.69 0.18 -4.22
C ALA A 26 11.11 -1.17 -4.82
N LEU A 27 10.88 -2.27 -4.10
CA LEU A 27 11.12 -3.62 -4.62
C LEU A 27 10.13 -4.00 -5.72
N TRP A 28 8.86 -3.71 -5.52
CA TRP A 28 7.77 -4.10 -6.41
C TRP A 28 7.85 -3.41 -7.77
N TYR A 29 7.95 -2.08 -7.77
CA TYR A 29 8.02 -1.26 -8.99
C TYR A 29 9.45 -1.05 -9.51
N GLY A 30 10.46 -1.60 -8.83
CA GLY A 30 11.84 -1.65 -9.26
C GLY A 30 12.17 -3.03 -9.86
N PRO A 31 12.94 -3.86 -9.14
CA PRO A 31 13.49 -5.10 -9.70
C PRO A 31 12.46 -6.18 -9.98
N LEU A 32 11.31 -6.23 -9.25
CA LEU A 32 10.35 -7.32 -9.42
C LEU A 32 9.45 -7.11 -10.65
N PHE A 33 8.70 -6.02 -10.68
CA PHE A 33 7.65 -5.80 -11.67
C PHE A 33 7.79 -4.47 -12.42
N GLY A 34 8.90 -3.73 -12.26
CA GLY A 34 9.07 -2.42 -12.86
C GLY A 34 8.91 -2.41 -14.38
N LYS A 35 9.46 -3.41 -15.09
CA LYS A 35 9.29 -3.53 -16.54
C LYS A 35 7.83 -3.78 -16.95
N ALA A 36 7.14 -4.66 -16.24
CA ALA A 36 5.74 -4.97 -16.51
C ALA A 36 4.85 -3.76 -16.22
N TRP A 37 5.15 -3.03 -15.13
CA TRP A 37 4.44 -1.81 -14.79
C TRP A 37 4.66 -0.70 -15.85
N MET A 38 5.90 -0.44 -16.29
CA MET A 38 6.20 0.53 -17.34
C MET A 38 5.46 0.19 -18.64
N ALA A 39 5.47 -1.07 -19.05
CA ALA A 39 4.72 -1.52 -20.23
C ALA A 39 3.20 -1.31 -20.05
N ALA A 40 2.67 -1.57 -18.86
CA ALA A 40 1.24 -1.43 -18.59
C ALA A 40 0.77 0.03 -18.59
N VAL A 41 1.63 0.97 -18.15
CA VAL A 41 1.33 2.41 -18.19
C VAL A 41 1.70 3.09 -19.50
N GLY A 42 2.41 2.41 -20.41
CA GLY A 42 2.88 2.97 -21.68
C GLY A 42 4.08 3.91 -21.53
N MET A 43 4.94 3.67 -20.53
CA MET A 43 6.17 4.43 -20.32
C MET A 43 7.36 3.70 -20.96
N GLU A 44 8.20 4.46 -21.65
CA GLU A 44 9.50 3.96 -22.08
C GLU A 44 10.48 3.93 -20.90
N PRO A 45 11.41 2.96 -20.87
CA PRO A 45 12.46 2.95 -19.88
C PRO A 45 13.24 4.27 -19.88
N PRO A 46 13.61 4.82 -18.72
CA PRO A 46 14.43 6.03 -18.66
C PRO A 46 15.72 5.86 -19.47
N ALA A 47 16.14 6.91 -20.16
CA ALA A 47 17.43 6.92 -20.83
C ALA A 47 18.56 6.62 -19.84
N ALA A 48 19.60 5.92 -20.29
CA ALA A 48 20.73 5.55 -19.43
C ALA A 48 21.30 6.78 -18.70
N GLY A 49 21.35 6.73 -17.39
CA GLY A 49 21.84 7.80 -16.51
C GLY A 49 20.78 8.78 -15.98
N MET A 50 19.54 8.73 -16.45
CA MET A 50 18.44 9.49 -15.86
C MET A 50 17.89 8.74 -14.65
N GLN A 51 18.07 9.32 -13.47
CA GLN A 51 17.37 8.84 -12.25
C GLN A 51 16.20 9.78 -11.93
N PRO A 52 15.04 9.24 -11.54
CA PRO A 52 13.95 10.06 -11.03
C PRO A 52 14.42 10.87 -9.82
N SER A 53 13.90 12.09 -9.68
CA SER A 53 14.16 12.89 -8.47
C SER A 53 13.74 12.11 -7.23
N SER A 54 14.59 12.09 -6.19
CA SER A 54 14.27 11.45 -4.91
C SER A 54 12.98 11.99 -4.28
N ALA A 55 12.59 13.22 -4.60
CA ALA A 55 11.36 13.84 -4.14
C ALA A 55 10.10 13.07 -4.57
N ILE A 56 10.13 12.34 -5.70
CA ILE A 56 8.98 11.54 -6.16
C ILE A 56 8.65 10.40 -5.17
N TYR A 57 9.62 9.92 -4.41
CA TYR A 57 9.43 8.85 -3.43
C TYR A 57 8.86 9.35 -2.09
N ALA A 58 8.88 10.66 -1.85
CA ALA A 58 8.30 11.23 -0.64
C ALA A 58 6.77 11.12 -0.61
N VAL A 59 6.12 11.26 -1.76
CA VAL A 59 4.65 11.18 -1.87
C VAL A 59 4.12 9.79 -1.46
N PRO A 60 4.62 8.66 -2.02
CA PRO A 60 4.23 7.33 -1.57
C PRO A 60 4.55 7.09 -0.09
N LEU A 61 5.71 7.54 0.40
CA LEU A 61 6.07 7.36 1.81
C LEU A 61 5.04 8.02 2.74
N VAL A 62 4.68 9.29 2.47
CA VAL A 62 3.66 9.99 3.26
C VAL A 62 2.31 9.27 3.16
N ALA A 63 1.90 8.86 1.96
CA ALA A 63 0.64 8.14 1.75
C ALA A 63 0.58 6.84 2.55
N TYR A 64 1.68 6.07 2.60
CA TYR A 64 1.70 4.80 3.34
C TYR A 64 1.81 4.99 4.85
N LEU A 65 2.43 6.07 5.32
CA LEU A 65 2.37 6.45 6.74
C LEU A 65 0.94 6.81 7.15
N VAL A 66 0.23 7.58 6.33
CA VAL A 66 -1.19 7.90 6.58
C VAL A 66 -2.05 6.62 6.54
N ALA A 67 -1.80 5.71 5.59
CA ALA A 67 -2.49 4.42 5.55
C ALA A 67 -2.20 3.57 6.79
N ALA A 68 -0.97 3.59 7.32
CA ALA A 68 -0.60 2.89 8.54
C ALA A 68 -1.30 3.48 9.77
N VAL A 69 -1.43 4.81 9.87
CA VAL A 69 -2.24 5.45 10.93
C VAL A 69 -3.69 4.99 10.83
N ALA A 70 -4.29 5.02 9.65
CA ALA A 70 -5.67 4.58 9.43
C ALA A 70 -5.85 3.10 9.83
N MET A 71 -4.89 2.25 9.46
CA MET A 71 -4.93 0.82 9.82
C MET A 71 -4.80 0.62 11.34
N GLY A 72 -3.94 1.38 12.02
CA GLY A 72 -3.83 1.36 13.48
C GLY A 72 -5.13 1.78 14.18
N LEU A 73 -5.78 2.83 13.69
CA LEU A 73 -7.09 3.26 14.20
C LEU A 73 -8.16 2.20 13.97
N LEU A 74 -8.16 1.52 12.82
CA LEU A 74 -9.09 0.42 12.54
C LEU A 74 -8.81 -0.77 13.46
N ALA A 75 -7.56 -1.16 13.66
CA ALA A 75 -7.19 -2.23 14.58
C ALA A 75 -7.70 -1.97 15.99
N ARG A 76 -7.53 -0.74 16.49
CA ARG A 76 -8.09 -0.32 17.81
C ARG A 76 -9.62 -0.37 17.80
N ALA A 77 -10.27 0.14 16.78
CA ALA A 77 -11.72 0.18 16.70
C ALA A 77 -12.39 -1.19 16.61
N THR A 78 -11.67 -2.19 16.10
CA THR A 78 -12.15 -3.57 15.95
C THR A 78 -11.60 -4.52 17.01
N ALA A 79 -10.82 -3.99 17.96
CA ALA A 79 -10.10 -4.77 19.00
C ALA A 79 -9.25 -5.91 18.36
N SER A 80 -8.60 -5.61 17.24
CA SER A 80 -7.70 -6.53 16.56
C SER A 80 -6.30 -6.39 17.16
N ASP A 81 -5.95 -7.27 18.08
CA ASP A 81 -4.71 -7.22 18.87
C ASP A 81 -3.84 -8.48 18.72
N THR A 82 -4.16 -9.32 17.74
CA THR A 82 -3.44 -10.55 17.42
C THR A 82 -3.08 -10.64 15.92
N ILE A 83 -2.08 -11.48 15.60
CA ILE A 83 -1.71 -11.75 14.19
C ILE A 83 -2.89 -12.25 13.35
N PRO A 84 -3.70 -13.26 13.79
CA PRO A 84 -4.85 -13.70 13.02
C PRO A 84 -5.88 -12.60 12.73
N GLU A 85 -6.16 -11.76 13.72
CA GLU A 85 -7.08 -10.62 13.56
C GLU A 85 -6.51 -9.56 12.63
N GLY A 86 -5.20 -9.28 12.72
CA GLY A 86 -4.50 -8.42 11.78
C GLY A 86 -4.57 -8.95 10.33
N ILE A 87 -4.48 -10.27 10.13
CA ILE A 87 -4.68 -10.88 8.81
C ILE A 87 -6.10 -10.64 8.30
N VAL A 88 -7.12 -10.88 9.13
CA VAL A 88 -8.52 -10.64 8.75
C VAL A 88 -8.74 -9.17 8.41
N LEU A 89 -8.27 -8.26 9.25
CA LEU A 89 -8.37 -6.82 9.02
C LEU A 89 -7.70 -6.40 7.70
N GLY A 90 -6.46 -6.88 7.47
CA GLY A 90 -5.70 -6.61 6.25
C GLY A 90 -6.39 -7.14 4.99
N LEU A 91 -7.00 -8.33 5.06
CA LEU A 91 -7.76 -8.89 3.94
C LEU A 91 -9.06 -8.10 3.67
N VAL A 92 -9.79 -7.73 4.71
CA VAL A 92 -11.02 -6.93 4.58
C VAL A 92 -10.71 -5.57 3.93
N VAL A 93 -9.72 -4.85 4.41
CA VAL A 93 -9.34 -3.54 3.85
C VAL A 93 -8.66 -3.69 2.48
N GLY A 94 -7.75 -4.65 2.34
CA GLY A 94 -6.98 -4.87 1.13
C GLY A 94 -7.85 -5.37 -0.04
N ILE A 95 -8.69 -6.36 0.19
CA ILE A 95 -9.58 -6.89 -0.84
C ILE A 95 -10.85 -6.04 -0.95
N GLY A 96 -11.56 -5.85 0.16
CA GLY A 96 -12.87 -5.23 0.14
C GLY A 96 -12.88 -3.75 -0.23
N ILE A 97 -11.81 -3.03 0.05
CA ILE A 97 -11.69 -1.60 -0.25
C ILE A 97 -10.68 -1.36 -1.35
N SER A 98 -9.39 -1.63 -1.09
CA SER A 98 -8.32 -1.23 -2.00
C SER A 98 -8.41 -1.92 -3.37
N THR A 99 -8.52 -3.26 -3.39
CA THR A 99 -8.63 -4.01 -4.66
C THR A 99 -9.90 -3.64 -5.42
N MET A 100 -11.03 -3.43 -4.73
CA MET A 100 -12.29 -3.06 -5.40
C MET A 100 -12.25 -1.65 -5.98
N ILE A 101 -11.55 -0.71 -5.38
CA ILE A 101 -11.33 0.62 -5.97
C ILE A 101 -10.50 0.49 -7.26
N TRP A 102 -9.42 -0.29 -7.27
CA TRP A 102 -8.64 -0.55 -8.47
C TRP A 102 -9.44 -1.26 -9.55
N LEU A 103 -10.26 -2.24 -9.18
CA LEU A 103 -11.15 -2.94 -10.12
C LEU A 103 -12.17 -1.99 -10.75
N ALA A 104 -12.80 -1.15 -9.95
CA ALA A 104 -13.79 -0.18 -10.44
C ALA A 104 -13.18 0.84 -11.41
N THR A 105 -11.90 1.19 -11.24
CA THR A 105 -11.22 2.18 -12.09
C THR A 105 -10.55 1.58 -13.32
N ALA A 106 -10.28 0.28 -13.35
CA ALA A 106 -9.55 -0.39 -14.42
C ALA A 106 -10.16 -0.18 -15.83
N PRO A 107 -11.50 -0.26 -16.03
CA PRO A 107 -12.11 -0.01 -17.34
C PRO A 107 -12.03 1.44 -17.82
N PHE A 108 -11.81 2.38 -16.89
CA PHE A 108 -11.85 3.83 -17.16
C PHE A 108 -10.44 4.44 -17.21
N GLN A 109 -9.47 3.72 -17.75
CA GLN A 109 -8.09 4.20 -17.90
C GLN A 109 -7.72 4.38 -19.40
N PRO A 110 -8.28 5.41 -20.08
CA PRO A 110 -7.99 5.65 -21.49
C PRO A 110 -6.49 5.94 -21.67
N GLY A 111 -5.91 5.42 -22.74
CA GLY A 111 -4.49 5.61 -23.06
C GLY A 111 -3.52 4.71 -22.31
N ARG A 112 -3.99 3.81 -21.45
CA ARG A 112 -3.15 2.78 -20.84
C ARG A 112 -3.14 1.52 -21.71
N PRO A 113 -1.96 1.05 -22.19
CA PRO A 113 -1.89 -0.11 -23.08
C PRO A 113 -2.42 -1.41 -22.45
N GLN A 114 -2.21 -1.58 -21.14
CA GLN A 114 -2.56 -2.81 -20.43
C GLN A 114 -3.25 -2.51 -19.09
N PRO A 115 -4.50 -2.03 -19.09
CA PRO A 115 -5.19 -1.61 -17.88
C PRO A 115 -5.41 -2.76 -16.89
N TRP A 116 -5.63 -3.99 -17.36
CA TRP A 116 -5.81 -5.16 -16.51
C TRP A 116 -4.51 -5.64 -15.84
N THR A 117 -3.38 -5.55 -16.57
CA THR A 117 -2.07 -5.81 -15.97
C THR A 117 -1.76 -4.76 -14.88
N LEU A 118 -2.07 -3.49 -15.15
CA LEU A 118 -1.91 -2.42 -14.18
C LEU A 118 -2.79 -2.63 -12.95
N PHE A 119 -4.06 -3.03 -13.15
CA PHE A 119 -4.96 -3.43 -12.07
C PHE A 119 -4.34 -4.55 -11.21
N ALA A 120 -3.90 -5.64 -11.84
CA ALA A 120 -3.35 -6.78 -11.12
C ALA A 120 -2.10 -6.41 -10.30
N LEU A 121 -1.17 -5.66 -10.89
CA LEU A 121 0.07 -5.24 -10.24
C LEU A 121 -0.20 -4.31 -9.04
N ASN A 122 -1.05 -3.30 -9.23
CA ASN A 122 -1.34 -2.34 -8.17
C ASN A 122 -2.19 -2.95 -7.05
N SER A 123 -3.20 -3.76 -7.41
CA SER A 123 -4.03 -4.44 -6.42
C SER A 123 -3.24 -5.42 -5.56
N ALA A 124 -2.38 -6.24 -6.17
CA ALA A 124 -1.53 -7.17 -5.44
C ALA A 124 -0.55 -6.43 -4.50
N TYR A 125 0.08 -5.37 -5.00
CA TYR A 125 0.97 -4.53 -4.21
C TYR A 125 0.27 -3.96 -2.97
N HIS A 126 -0.87 -3.29 -3.17
CA HIS A 126 -1.61 -2.68 -2.07
C HIS A 126 -2.21 -3.70 -1.10
N LEU A 127 -2.67 -4.84 -1.60
CA LEU A 127 -3.15 -5.94 -0.76
C LEU A 127 -2.05 -6.44 0.18
N ILE A 128 -0.86 -6.72 -0.35
CA ILE A 128 0.29 -7.20 0.44
C ILE A 128 0.75 -6.12 1.43
N GLY A 129 0.87 -4.87 0.99
CA GLY A 129 1.28 -3.76 1.85
C GLY A 129 0.31 -3.51 3.01
N LEU A 130 -1.00 -3.50 2.73
CA LEU A 130 -2.04 -3.34 3.76
C LEU A 130 -2.11 -4.54 4.70
N LEU A 131 -1.91 -5.76 4.20
CA LEU A 131 -1.86 -6.96 5.01
C LEU A 131 -0.70 -6.92 6.00
N ILE A 132 0.51 -6.60 5.53
CA ILE A 132 1.70 -6.44 6.38
C ILE A 132 1.45 -5.36 7.43
N THR A 133 0.93 -4.20 7.02
CA THR A 133 0.63 -3.09 7.92
C THR A 133 -0.37 -3.50 9.00
N ALA A 134 -1.47 -4.15 8.62
CA ALA A 134 -2.50 -4.61 9.56
C ALA A 134 -1.94 -5.59 10.58
N VAL A 135 -1.15 -6.57 10.14
CA VAL A 135 -0.51 -7.56 11.03
C VAL A 135 0.43 -6.86 12.02
N ILE A 136 1.26 -5.92 11.56
CA ILE A 136 2.20 -5.23 12.43
C ILE A 136 1.47 -4.39 13.49
N VAL A 137 0.49 -3.56 13.09
CA VAL A 137 -0.22 -2.68 14.03
C VAL A 137 -1.16 -3.44 14.96
N SER A 138 -1.60 -4.64 14.60
CA SER A 138 -2.41 -5.52 15.46
C SER A 138 -1.56 -6.32 16.45
N ALA A 139 -0.44 -6.86 16.00
CA ALA A 139 0.41 -7.71 16.85
C ALA A 139 1.35 -6.93 17.76
N TRP A 140 1.55 -5.66 17.49
CA TRP A 140 2.46 -4.78 18.24
C TRP A 140 1.69 -3.67 18.93
N VAL A 141 0.83 -4.07 19.87
CA VAL A 141 0.00 -3.17 20.70
C VAL A 141 0.74 -2.60 21.88
#